data_8906e679d1db062403d342a1478f4ac5
#
_entry.id   8906e679d1db062403d342a1478f4ac5
#
_cell.length_a   1.000
_cell.length_b   1.000
_cell.length_c   1.000
_cell.angle_alpha   90.00
_cell.angle_beta   90.00
_cell.angle_gamma   90.00
#
_symmetry.space_group_name_H-M   'P 1'
#
loop_
_entity.id
_entity.type
_entity.pdbx_description
1 polymer ?
#
loop_
_entity_poly.entity_id
_entity_poly.type
_entity_poly.pdbx_seq_one_letter_code
_entity_poly.pdbx_strand_id
1 'polypeptide(L)'
;MATSEQPQRDELIAAVKSMAPFPILMATFMLIYAVWFGVAWGTIGWAVFALFGVYAAWLIFCGVQHIRVTKKLPKPAPTPASKRIAKQMQLLSTVSYTPLWVILALLGIFQQQIYIMPALVLIVGLHFIPQAKIFGRTIDYYLAPLPICTALIGFYLAFATSTSWQAVYAISSIGGALATAGYGLYMVLGHKQLMNQINHV
;
A
#
# COMPACT_ATOMS: atom_id res chain seq x y z
N MET A 1 33.15 -21.19 13.50
CA MET A 1 31.76 -21.33 13.01
C MET A 1 30.84 -20.13 13.27
N ALA A 2 31.26 -19.10 14.00
CA ALA A 2 30.41 -17.93 14.39
C ALA A 2 30.28 -16.81 13.35
N THR A 3 30.86 -16.90 12.16
CA THR A 3 30.98 -15.76 11.22
C THR A 3 29.90 -15.69 10.14
N SER A 4 29.08 -16.74 9.96
CA SER A 4 28.03 -16.75 8.92
C SER A 4 26.63 -16.39 9.44
N GLU A 5 26.36 -16.52 10.73
CA GLU A 5 25.05 -16.28 11.34
C GLU A 5 24.77 -14.78 11.56
N GLN A 6 25.78 -14.00 11.88
CA GLN A 6 25.66 -12.57 12.17
C GLN A 6 25.12 -11.75 10.98
N PRO A 7 25.65 -11.89 9.74
CA PRO A 7 25.13 -11.18 8.57
C PRO A 7 23.66 -11.53 8.27
N GLN A 8 23.27 -12.79 8.41
CA GLN A 8 21.90 -13.23 8.18
C GLN A 8 20.93 -12.62 9.23
N ARG A 9 21.33 -12.60 10.48
CA ARG A 9 20.56 -11.96 11.56
C ARG A 9 20.37 -10.46 11.33
N ASP A 10 21.41 -9.76 10.90
CA ASP A 10 21.35 -8.33 10.63
C ASP A 10 20.39 -8.02 9.45
N GLU A 11 20.36 -8.87 8.42
CA GLU A 11 19.40 -8.74 7.31
C GLU A 11 17.95 -8.96 7.77
N LEU A 12 17.70 -9.96 8.61
CA LEU A 12 16.37 -10.19 9.21
C LEU A 12 15.93 -9.00 10.06
N ILE A 13 16.82 -8.44 10.89
CA ILE A 13 16.53 -7.27 11.70
C ILE A 13 16.21 -6.05 10.82
N ALA A 14 16.96 -5.84 9.74
CA ALA A 14 16.70 -4.77 8.79
C ALA A 14 15.33 -4.93 8.12
N ALA A 15 14.99 -6.15 7.70
CA ALA A 15 13.69 -6.45 7.08
C ALA A 15 12.53 -6.20 8.06
N VAL A 16 12.61 -6.72 9.29
CA VAL A 16 11.57 -6.52 10.31
C VAL A 16 11.37 -5.04 10.64
N LYS A 17 12.45 -4.27 10.81
CA LYS A 17 12.38 -2.83 11.08
C LYS A 17 11.75 -2.06 9.93
N SER A 18 12.06 -2.43 8.69
CA SER A 18 11.47 -1.80 7.51
C SER A 18 9.97 -2.08 7.39
N MET A 19 9.51 -3.26 7.80
CA MET A 19 8.10 -3.65 7.72
C MET A 19 7.23 -3.07 8.86
N ALA A 20 7.82 -2.72 10.00
CA ALA A 20 7.09 -2.34 11.19
C ALA A 20 6.07 -1.18 11.00
N PRO A 21 6.35 -0.08 10.28
CA PRO A 21 5.40 1.01 10.09
C PRO A 21 4.34 0.74 9.01
N PHE A 22 4.54 -0.26 8.13
CA PHE A 22 3.66 -0.46 6.98
C PHE A 22 2.19 -0.75 7.31
N PRO A 23 1.82 -1.50 8.37
CA PRO A 23 0.41 -1.68 8.70
C PRO A 23 -0.32 -0.35 8.96
N ILE A 24 0.35 0.64 9.58
CA ILE A 24 -0.21 1.97 9.82
C ILE A 24 -0.40 2.71 8.49
N LEU A 25 0.61 2.66 7.62
CA LEU A 25 0.55 3.30 6.31
C LEU A 25 -0.58 2.70 5.45
N MET A 26 -0.72 1.37 5.44
CA MET A 26 -1.78 0.69 4.70
C MET A 26 -3.17 0.99 5.26
N ALA A 27 -3.31 1.07 6.58
CA ALA A 27 -4.56 1.49 7.21
C ALA A 27 -4.97 2.90 6.78
N THR A 28 -4.02 3.83 6.72
CA THR A 28 -4.27 5.21 6.28
C THR A 28 -4.75 5.26 4.83
N PHE A 29 -4.03 4.61 3.91
CA PHE A 29 -4.44 4.57 2.50
C PHE A 29 -5.77 3.86 2.30
N MET A 30 -6.01 2.77 3.00
CA MET A 30 -7.28 2.05 2.97
C MET A 30 -8.45 2.96 3.33
N LEU A 31 -8.33 3.79 4.38
CA LEU A 31 -9.37 4.73 4.79
C LEU A 31 -9.56 5.87 3.77
N ILE A 32 -8.47 6.37 3.16
CA ILE A 32 -8.53 7.37 2.09
C ILE A 32 -9.34 6.85 0.89
N TYR A 33 -9.19 5.56 0.55
CA TYR A 33 -10.01 4.95 -0.48
C TYR A 33 -11.45 4.68 0.00
N ALA A 34 -11.62 4.11 1.17
CA ALA A 34 -12.92 3.68 1.65
C ALA A 34 -13.90 4.83 1.97
N VAL A 35 -13.42 6.04 2.26
CA VAL A 35 -14.29 7.21 2.54
C VAL A 35 -15.24 7.50 1.37
N TRP A 36 -14.83 7.22 0.14
CA TRP A 36 -15.65 7.46 -1.05
C TRP A 36 -16.88 6.58 -1.13
N PHE A 37 -16.89 5.43 -0.43
CA PHE A 37 -18.09 4.60 -0.32
C PHE A 37 -19.22 5.36 0.41
N GLY A 38 -18.90 6.01 1.55
CA GLY A 38 -19.85 6.81 2.29
C GLY A 38 -20.37 8.00 1.48
N VAL A 39 -19.47 8.68 0.76
CA VAL A 39 -19.82 9.84 -0.07
C VAL A 39 -20.74 9.45 -1.24
N ALA A 40 -20.52 8.28 -1.87
CA ALA A 40 -21.27 7.87 -3.05
C ALA A 40 -22.56 7.10 -2.72
N TRP A 41 -22.53 6.23 -1.68
CA TRP A 41 -23.59 5.26 -1.40
C TRP A 41 -24.36 5.55 -0.09
N GLY A 42 -24.15 6.72 0.51
CA GLY A 42 -24.91 7.16 1.70
C GLY A 42 -24.74 6.20 2.88
N THR A 43 -25.83 5.86 3.54
CA THR A 43 -25.83 5.04 4.76
C THR A 43 -25.14 3.69 4.59
N ILE A 44 -25.38 3.00 3.47
CA ILE A 44 -24.74 1.71 3.18
C ILE A 44 -23.23 1.90 3.02
N GLY A 45 -22.82 2.92 2.30
CA GLY A 45 -21.41 3.26 2.11
C GLY A 45 -20.70 3.60 3.41
N TRP A 46 -21.36 4.33 4.31
CA TRP A 46 -20.84 4.64 5.64
C TRP A 46 -20.73 3.39 6.53
N ALA A 47 -21.67 2.44 6.43
CA ALA A 47 -21.57 1.16 7.12
C ALA A 47 -20.35 0.36 6.62
N VAL A 48 -20.13 0.30 5.31
CA VAL A 48 -18.93 -0.32 4.72
C VAL A 48 -17.65 0.39 5.18
N PHE A 49 -17.64 1.74 5.16
CA PHE A 49 -16.51 2.53 5.68
C PHE A 49 -16.20 2.21 7.14
N ALA A 50 -17.24 2.06 7.99
CA ALA A 50 -17.06 1.70 9.39
C ALA A 50 -16.38 0.33 9.56
N LEU A 51 -16.71 -0.66 8.73
CA LEU A 51 -16.02 -1.97 8.74
C LEU A 51 -14.53 -1.82 8.39
N PHE A 52 -14.21 -1.03 7.36
CA PHE A 52 -12.81 -0.69 7.05
C PHE A 52 -12.16 0.08 8.20
N GLY A 53 -12.91 0.94 8.91
CA GLY A 53 -12.44 1.67 10.10
C GLY A 53 -12.03 0.76 11.24
N VAL A 54 -12.84 -0.26 11.56
CA VAL A 54 -12.51 -1.27 12.57
C VAL A 54 -11.24 -2.03 12.17
N TYR A 55 -11.16 -2.46 10.92
CA TYR A 55 -9.98 -3.15 10.41
C TYR A 55 -8.73 -2.25 10.42
N ALA A 56 -8.87 -0.98 10.07
CA ALA A 56 -7.78 0.00 10.13
C ALA A 56 -7.28 0.20 11.58
N ALA A 57 -8.18 0.29 12.55
CA ALA A 57 -7.81 0.38 13.95
C ALA A 57 -6.99 -0.82 14.41
N TRP A 58 -7.36 -2.02 13.98
CA TRP A 58 -6.58 -3.23 14.24
C TRP A 58 -5.20 -3.19 13.58
N LEU A 59 -5.10 -2.78 12.30
CA LEU A 59 -3.81 -2.63 11.61
C LEU A 59 -2.91 -1.60 12.30
N ILE A 60 -3.48 -0.46 12.73
CA ILE A 60 -2.74 0.57 13.45
C ILE A 60 -2.22 0.01 14.78
N PHE A 61 -3.07 -0.69 15.53
CA PHE A 61 -2.66 -1.35 16.77
C PHE A 61 -1.47 -2.30 16.54
N CYS A 62 -1.57 -3.20 15.55
CA CYS A 62 -0.49 -4.11 15.18
C CYS A 62 0.79 -3.34 14.79
N GLY A 63 0.68 -2.32 13.95
CA GLY A 63 1.82 -1.51 13.53
C GLY A 63 2.52 -0.79 14.69
N VAL A 64 1.75 -0.25 15.64
CA VAL A 64 2.31 0.36 16.87
C VAL A 64 3.06 -0.69 17.69
N GLN A 65 2.51 -1.89 17.86
CA GLN A 65 3.20 -2.99 18.56
C GLN A 65 4.48 -3.40 17.84
N HIS A 66 4.43 -3.54 16.49
CA HIS A 66 5.61 -3.85 15.69
C HIS A 66 6.73 -2.80 15.89
N ILE A 67 6.39 -1.51 15.83
CA ILE A 67 7.36 -0.43 16.06
C ILE A 67 7.95 -0.50 17.49
N ARG A 68 7.11 -0.76 18.50
CA ARG A 68 7.59 -0.87 19.90
C ARG A 68 8.57 -2.04 20.09
N VAL A 69 8.28 -3.18 19.48
CA VAL A 69 9.14 -4.37 19.57
C VAL A 69 10.44 -4.13 18.81
N THR A 70 10.37 -3.63 17.58
CA THR A 70 11.56 -3.41 16.73
C THR A 70 12.49 -2.31 17.23
N LYS A 71 11.99 -1.34 18.01
CA LYS A 71 12.85 -0.33 18.69
C LYS A 71 13.87 -0.96 19.64
N LYS A 72 13.57 -2.13 20.21
CA LYS A 72 14.47 -2.85 21.14
C LYS A 72 15.58 -3.62 20.41
N LEU A 73 15.44 -3.86 19.10
CA LEU A 73 16.43 -4.55 18.31
C LEU A 73 17.62 -3.62 17.97
N PRO A 74 18.84 -4.15 17.85
CA PRO A 74 20.00 -3.35 17.46
C PRO A 74 19.77 -2.68 16.11
N LYS A 75 20.51 -1.59 15.85
CA LYS A 75 20.46 -0.92 14.54
C LYS A 75 21.36 -1.67 13.57
N PRO A 76 20.82 -2.36 12.55
CA PRO A 76 21.64 -3.10 11.62
C PRO A 76 22.50 -2.15 10.78
N ALA A 77 23.69 -2.57 10.42
CA ALA A 77 24.53 -1.85 9.47
C ALA A 77 23.87 -1.89 8.06
N PRO A 78 23.94 -0.81 7.28
CA PRO A 78 23.41 -0.81 5.92
C PRO A 78 24.19 -1.77 5.04
N THR A 79 23.55 -2.83 4.55
CA THR A 79 24.16 -3.77 3.62
C THR A 79 24.14 -3.24 2.18
N PRO A 80 25.00 -3.70 1.27
CA PRO A 80 24.94 -3.35 -0.16
C PRO A 80 23.56 -3.68 -0.77
N ALA A 81 22.94 -4.79 -0.35
CA ALA A 81 21.61 -5.20 -0.80
C ALA A 81 20.53 -4.20 -0.35
N SER A 82 20.53 -3.80 0.92
CA SER A 82 19.55 -2.83 1.44
C SER A 82 19.67 -1.45 0.77
N LYS A 83 20.90 -1.00 0.48
CA LYS A 83 21.15 0.25 -0.26
C LYS A 83 20.62 0.17 -1.69
N ARG A 84 20.82 -0.97 -2.37
CA ARG A 84 20.29 -1.20 -3.72
C ARG A 84 18.77 -1.17 -3.75
N ILE A 85 18.10 -1.88 -2.83
CA ILE A 85 16.64 -1.89 -2.70
C ILE A 85 16.12 -0.46 -2.44
N ALA A 86 16.73 0.28 -1.51
CA ALA A 86 16.33 1.66 -1.23
C ALA A 86 16.43 2.57 -2.46
N LYS A 87 17.54 2.48 -3.22
CA LYS A 87 17.72 3.24 -4.45
C LYS A 87 16.69 2.87 -5.53
N GLN A 88 16.42 1.58 -5.71
CA GLN A 88 15.41 1.12 -6.67
C GLN A 88 14.00 1.58 -6.29
N MET A 89 13.64 1.53 -5.00
CA MET A 89 12.35 2.03 -4.51
C MET A 89 12.23 3.54 -4.64
N GLN A 90 13.29 4.29 -4.38
CA GLN A 90 13.30 5.74 -4.59
C GLN A 90 13.07 6.07 -6.07
N LEU A 91 13.78 5.40 -6.98
CA LEU A 91 13.60 5.58 -8.42
C LEU A 91 12.16 5.23 -8.84
N LEU A 92 11.65 4.07 -8.41
CA LEU A 92 10.29 3.64 -8.71
C LEU A 92 9.27 4.65 -8.21
N SER A 93 9.41 5.13 -6.96
CA SER A 93 8.51 6.13 -6.40
C SER A 93 8.55 7.44 -7.20
N THR A 94 9.75 7.90 -7.57
CA THR A 94 9.91 9.13 -8.38
C THR A 94 9.24 8.97 -9.75
N VAL A 95 9.51 7.88 -10.45
CA VAL A 95 8.95 7.62 -11.80
C VAL A 95 7.43 7.44 -11.75
N SER A 96 6.88 6.87 -10.69
CA SER A 96 5.43 6.67 -10.56
C SER A 96 4.69 7.91 -10.07
N TYR A 97 5.18 8.55 -9.02
CA TYR A 97 4.42 9.61 -8.34
C TYR A 97 4.69 11.01 -8.91
N THR A 98 5.84 11.29 -9.51
CA THR A 98 6.05 12.60 -10.16
C THR A 98 5.09 12.82 -11.33
N PRO A 99 4.96 11.88 -12.31
CA PRO A 99 3.94 12.00 -13.36
C PRO A 99 2.51 12.00 -12.81
N LEU A 100 2.24 11.22 -11.75
CA LEU A 100 0.92 11.22 -11.11
C LEU A 100 0.51 12.63 -10.68
N TRP A 101 1.36 13.34 -9.93
CA TRP A 101 1.04 14.69 -9.46
C TRP A 101 0.84 15.67 -10.61
N VAL A 102 1.61 15.55 -11.69
CA VAL A 102 1.43 16.36 -12.90
C VAL A 102 0.09 16.07 -13.54
N ILE A 103 -0.28 14.78 -13.71
CA ILE A 103 -1.56 14.36 -14.28
C ILE A 103 -2.72 14.89 -13.43
N LEU A 104 -2.66 14.73 -12.10
CA LEU A 104 -3.72 15.20 -11.20
C LEU A 104 -3.89 16.72 -11.26
N ALA A 105 -2.79 17.46 -11.33
CA ALA A 105 -2.82 18.91 -11.48
C ALA A 105 -3.46 19.33 -12.82
N LEU A 106 -3.08 18.70 -13.92
CA LEU A 106 -3.68 18.95 -15.25
C LEU A 106 -5.17 18.63 -15.27
N LEU A 107 -5.58 17.49 -14.72
CA LEU A 107 -7.00 17.13 -14.60
C LEU A 107 -7.79 18.15 -13.79
N GLY A 108 -7.21 18.71 -12.73
CA GLY A 108 -7.79 19.80 -11.96
C GLY A 108 -7.93 21.10 -12.76
N ILE A 109 -6.86 21.52 -13.45
CA ILE A 109 -6.84 22.74 -14.26
C ILE A 109 -7.86 22.67 -15.42
N PHE A 110 -7.95 21.52 -16.09
CA PHE A 110 -8.88 21.31 -17.20
C PHE A 110 -10.31 20.91 -16.77
N GLN A 111 -10.64 21.02 -15.48
CA GLN A 111 -11.96 20.68 -14.92
C GLN A 111 -12.38 19.22 -15.17
N GLN A 112 -11.41 18.33 -15.35
CA GLN A 112 -11.61 16.89 -15.61
C GLN A 112 -11.51 16.08 -14.32
N GLN A 113 -12.10 16.57 -13.23
CA GLN A 113 -11.96 16.02 -11.88
C GLN A 113 -12.44 14.57 -11.77
N ILE A 114 -13.40 14.17 -12.59
CA ILE A 114 -13.98 12.81 -12.60
C ILE A 114 -12.91 11.72 -12.85
N TYR A 115 -11.81 12.05 -13.53
CA TYR A 115 -10.73 11.11 -13.85
C TYR A 115 -9.63 11.04 -12.78
N ILE A 116 -9.66 11.90 -11.75
CA ILE A 116 -8.59 11.97 -10.73
C ILE A 116 -8.45 10.64 -9.98
N MET A 117 -9.55 10.10 -9.44
CA MET A 117 -9.47 8.85 -8.68
C MET A 117 -9.11 7.64 -9.54
N PRO A 118 -9.71 7.42 -10.73
CA PRO A 118 -9.27 6.37 -11.64
C PRO A 118 -7.77 6.47 -11.97
N ALA A 119 -7.25 7.67 -12.27
CA ALA A 119 -5.83 7.86 -12.59
C ALA A 119 -4.92 7.53 -11.40
N LEU A 120 -5.26 8.00 -10.19
CA LEU A 120 -4.53 7.72 -8.96
C LEU A 120 -4.48 6.22 -8.69
N VAL A 121 -5.63 5.55 -8.72
CA VAL A 121 -5.75 4.13 -8.41
C VAL A 121 -5.02 3.28 -9.45
N LEU A 122 -5.07 3.66 -10.74
CA LEU A 122 -4.33 2.97 -11.81
C LEU A 122 -2.82 3.02 -11.58
N ILE A 123 -2.28 4.19 -11.30
CA ILE A 123 -0.83 4.36 -11.10
C ILE A 123 -0.37 3.59 -9.86
N VAL A 124 -1.15 3.62 -8.78
CA VAL A 124 -0.86 2.81 -7.57
C VAL A 124 -0.87 1.32 -7.90
N GLY A 125 -1.84 0.83 -8.67
CA GLY A 125 -1.89 -0.56 -9.12
C GLY A 125 -0.69 -0.96 -9.97
N LEU A 126 -0.33 -0.14 -10.95
CA LEU A 126 0.84 -0.36 -11.80
C LEU A 126 2.16 -0.31 -11.01
N HIS A 127 2.23 0.48 -9.94
CA HIS A 127 3.40 0.58 -9.06
C HIS A 127 3.70 -0.75 -8.34
N PHE A 128 2.70 -1.56 -8.01
CA PHE A 128 2.90 -2.86 -7.36
C PHE A 128 3.70 -3.84 -8.23
N ILE A 129 3.57 -3.78 -9.56
CA ILE A 129 4.22 -4.74 -10.47
C ILE A 129 5.76 -4.69 -10.39
N PRO A 130 6.42 -3.52 -10.58
CA PRO A 130 7.88 -3.44 -10.39
C PRO A 130 8.29 -3.58 -8.93
N GLN A 131 7.46 -3.20 -7.98
CA GLN A 131 7.70 -3.39 -6.54
C GLN A 131 7.87 -4.87 -6.18
N ALA A 132 7.07 -5.76 -6.79
CA ALA A 132 7.19 -7.20 -6.64
C ALA A 132 8.61 -7.70 -6.94
N LYS A 133 9.21 -7.21 -8.04
CA LYS A 133 10.58 -7.57 -8.45
C LYS A 133 11.64 -7.00 -7.49
N ILE A 134 11.47 -5.76 -7.04
CA ILE A 134 12.42 -5.08 -6.14
C ILE A 134 12.53 -5.81 -4.80
N PHE A 135 11.40 -6.22 -4.24
CA PHE A 135 11.34 -6.89 -2.94
C PHE A 135 11.31 -8.43 -3.02
N GLY A 136 11.22 -9.01 -4.23
CA GLY A 136 11.06 -10.45 -4.40
C GLY A 136 9.76 -11.00 -3.79
N ARG A 137 8.68 -10.22 -3.83
CA ARG A 137 7.39 -10.57 -3.21
C ARG A 137 6.34 -10.92 -4.24
N THR A 138 5.79 -12.11 -4.17
CA THR A 138 4.72 -12.55 -5.09
C THR A 138 3.37 -11.91 -4.79
N ILE A 139 3.13 -11.49 -3.54
CA ILE A 139 1.86 -10.88 -3.13
C ILE A 139 1.51 -9.63 -3.94
N ASP A 140 2.50 -8.83 -4.33
CA ASP A 140 2.31 -7.62 -5.11
C ASP A 140 1.67 -7.92 -6.48
N TYR A 141 1.99 -9.07 -7.10
CA TYR A 141 1.36 -9.50 -8.35
C TYR A 141 -0.11 -9.90 -8.18
N TYR A 142 -0.49 -10.44 -7.02
CA TYR A 142 -1.88 -10.78 -6.74
C TYR A 142 -2.72 -9.57 -6.37
N LEU A 143 -2.11 -8.56 -5.74
CA LEU A 143 -2.82 -7.36 -5.33
C LEU A 143 -2.91 -6.30 -6.44
N ALA A 144 -1.92 -6.22 -7.35
CA ALA A 144 -1.90 -5.25 -8.44
C ALA A 144 -3.15 -5.25 -9.34
N PRO A 145 -3.72 -6.40 -9.74
CA PRO A 145 -4.92 -6.43 -10.58
C PRO A 145 -6.13 -5.74 -9.95
N LEU A 146 -6.28 -5.74 -8.63
CA LEU A 146 -7.43 -5.16 -7.95
C LEU A 146 -7.59 -3.65 -8.27
N PRO A 147 -6.61 -2.79 -7.95
CA PRO A 147 -6.70 -1.37 -8.29
C PRO A 147 -6.66 -1.13 -9.80
N ILE A 148 -5.94 -1.93 -10.60
CA ILE A 148 -5.89 -1.76 -12.06
C ILE A 148 -7.28 -1.98 -12.65
N CYS A 149 -7.95 -3.09 -12.34
CA CYS A 149 -9.27 -3.41 -12.87
C CYS A 149 -10.31 -2.36 -12.44
N THR A 150 -10.35 -1.96 -11.17
CA THR A 150 -11.33 -0.97 -10.71
C THR A 150 -11.05 0.42 -11.24
N ALA A 151 -9.79 0.79 -11.48
CA ALA A 151 -9.46 2.03 -12.17
C ALA A 151 -9.94 2.04 -13.62
N LEU A 152 -9.74 0.94 -14.36
CA LEU A 152 -10.23 0.81 -15.74
C LEU A 152 -11.75 0.87 -15.82
N ILE A 153 -12.45 0.23 -14.87
CA ILE A 153 -13.92 0.37 -14.75
C ILE A 153 -14.29 1.82 -14.48
N GLY A 154 -13.58 2.50 -13.57
CA GLY A 154 -13.80 3.91 -13.26
C GLY A 154 -13.61 4.82 -14.49
N PHE A 155 -12.57 4.61 -15.29
CA PHE A 155 -12.36 5.32 -16.55
C PHE A 155 -13.50 5.06 -17.55
N TYR A 156 -13.92 3.81 -17.69
CA TYR A 156 -15.03 3.46 -18.55
C TYR A 156 -16.32 4.19 -18.13
N LEU A 157 -16.66 4.16 -16.84
CA LEU A 157 -17.83 4.84 -16.32
C LEU A 157 -17.76 6.37 -16.51
N ALA A 158 -16.60 6.96 -16.28
CA ALA A 158 -16.40 8.40 -16.45
C ALA A 158 -16.51 8.84 -17.90
N PHE A 159 -16.10 7.99 -18.86
CA PHE A 159 -16.09 8.31 -20.28
C PHE A 159 -17.39 7.94 -20.99
N ALA A 160 -17.96 6.77 -20.71
CA ALA A 160 -19.03 6.17 -21.52
C ALA A 160 -20.42 6.30 -20.88
N THR A 161 -20.54 6.85 -19.67
CA THR A 161 -21.82 6.90 -18.96
C THR A 161 -22.07 8.28 -18.33
N SER A 162 -23.30 8.51 -17.86
CA SER A 162 -23.69 9.69 -17.06
C SER A 162 -23.51 9.46 -15.54
N THR A 163 -22.62 8.55 -15.15
CA THR A 163 -22.37 8.23 -13.73
C THR A 163 -21.79 9.44 -13.01
N SER A 164 -22.28 9.71 -11.80
CA SER A 164 -21.78 10.81 -10.97
C SER A 164 -20.30 10.61 -10.62
N TRP A 165 -19.57 11.71 -10.47
CA TRP A 165 -18.13 11.63 -10.11
C TRP A 165 -17.90 10.93 -8.75
N GLN A 166 -18.84 11.07 -7.79
CA GLN A 166 -18.76 10.36 -6.51
C GLN A 166 -18.82 8.85 -6.70
N ALA A 167 -19.72 8.36 -7.54
CA ALA A 167 -19.83 6.92 -7.84
C ALA A 167 -18.61 6.40 -8.60
N VAL A 168 -18.06 7.16 -9.55
CA VAL A 168 -16.80 6.83 -10.23
C VAL A 168 -15.65 6.71 -9.21
N TYR A 169 -15.56 7.63 -8.26
CA TYR A 169 -14.54 7.60 -7.22
C TYR A 169 -14.70 6.37 -6.32
N ALA A 170 -15.91 6.09 -5.86
CA ALA A 170 -16.19 4.94 -5.00
C ALA A 170 -15.80 3.63 -5.71
N ILE A 171 -16.25 3.43 -6.95
CA ILE A 171 -15.97 2.20 -7.72
C ILE A 171 -14.47 2.05 -7.97
N SER A 172 -13.79 3.12 -8.38
CA SER A 172 -12.32 3.08 -8.57
C SER A 172 -11.59 2.75 -7.28
N SER A 173 -12.09 3.25 -6.13
CA SER A 173 -11.48 3.07 -4.82
C SER A 173 -11.61 1.65 -4.26
N ILE A 174 -12.54 0.82 -4.74
CA ILE A 174 -12.73 -0.56 -4.25
C ILE A 174 -11.41 -1.33 -4.31
N GLY A 175 -10.77 -1.35 -5.48
CA GLY A 175 -9.51 -2.07 -5.68
C GLY A 175 -8.37 -1.53 -4.80
N GLY A 176 -8.28 -0.21 -4.66
CA GLY A 176 -7.30 0.43 -3.78
C GLY A 176 -7.51 0.07 -2.31
N ALA A 177 -8.76 0.11 -1.82
CA ALA A 177 -9.11 -0.27 -0.45
C ALA A 177 -8.80 -1.75 -0.17
N LEU A 178 -9.19 -2.66 -1.08
CA LEU A 178 -8.95 -4.09 -0.92
C LEU A 178 -7.46 -4.44 -1.02
N ALA A 179 -6.72 -3.83 -1.95
CA ALA A 179 -5.28 -4.06 -2.09
C ALA A 179 -4.52 -3.59 -0.86
N THR A 180 -4.82 -2.39 -0.34
CA THR A 180 -4.18 -1.88 0.88
C THR A 180 -4.57 -2.68 2.12
N ALA A 181 -5.83 -3.18 2.21
CA ALA A 181 -6.26 -4.09 3.27
C ALA A 181 -5.46 -5.40 3.24
N GLY A 182 -5.38 -6.05 2.08
CA GLY A 182 -4.63 -7.29 1.90
C GLY A 182 -3.13 -7.12 2.16
N TYR A 183 -2.56 -6.00 1.70
CA TYR A 183 -1.15 -5.69 1.94
C TYR A 183 -0.85 -5.41 3.43
N GLY A 184 -1.77 -4.71 4.12
CA GLY A 184 -1.68 -4.49 5.56
C GLY A 184 -1.64 -5.80 6.34
N LEU A 185 -2.53 -6.75 6.01
CA LEU A 185 -2.53 -8.09 6.61
C LEU A 185 -1.22 -8.84 6.34
N TYR A 186 -0.78 -8.83 5.08
CA TYR A 186 0.49 -9.46 4.69
C TYR A 186 1.67 -8.93 5.51
N MET A 187 1.73 -7.59 5.73
CA MET A 187 2.79 -6.98 6.53
C MET A 187 2.71 -7.38 8.02
N VAL A 188 1.51 -7.52 8.58
CA VAL A 188 1.34 -8.00 9.96
C VAL A 188 1.83 -9.44 10.10
N LEU A 189 1.42 -10.34 9.19
CA LEU A 189 1.80 -11.75 9.23
C LEU A 189 3.30 -11.95 8.94
N GLY A 190 3.83 -11.26 7.93
CA GLY A 190 5.25 -11.29 7.56
C GLY A 190 6.16 -10.80 8.69
N HIS A 191 5.79 -9.70 9.35
CA HIS A 191 6.54 -9.21 10.51
C HIS A 191 6.61 -10.25 11.63
N LYS A 192 5.47 -10.90 11.96
CA LYS A 192 5.42 -11.96 12.98
C LYS A 192 6.31 -13.15 12.61
N GLN A 193 6.28 -13.57 11.35
CA GLN A 193 7.08 -14.68 10.85
C GLN A 193 8.59 -14.37 10.95
N LEU A 194 9.02 -13.18 10.51
CA LEU A 194 10.43 -12.76 10.58
C LEU A 194 10.91 -12.62 12.03
N MET A 195 10.07 -12.10 12.93
CA MET A 195 10.40 -12.02 14.37
C MET A 195 10.63 -13.40 14.97
N ASN A 196 9.82 -14.40 14.60
CA ASN A 196 10.03 -15.77 15.05
C ASN A 196 11.38 -16.31 14.56
N GLN A 197 11.77 -16.04 13.31
CA GLN A 197 13.07 -16.46 12.78
C GLN A 197 14.24 -15.84 13.55
N ILE A 198 14.15 -14.54 13.91
CA ILE A 198 15.21 -13.85 14.72
C ILE A 198 15.38 -14.52 16.07
N ASN A 199 14.32 -15.02 16.69
CA ASN A 199 14.37 -15.64 18.01
C ASN A 199 14.96 -17.07 17.99
N HIS A 200 15.08 -17.67 16.81
CA HIS A 200 15.64 -19.04 16.62
C HIS A 200 17.07 -19.04 16.07
N VAL A 201 17.61 -17.88 15.70
CA VAL A 201 19.00 -17.62 15.30
C VAL A 201 19.75 -16.92 16.45
#